data_d00baa63662b470708d07741215192ae
#
_entry.id   d00baa63662b470708d07741215192ae
#
_cell.length_a   1.000
_cell.length_b   1.000
_cell.length_c   1.000
_cell.angle_alpha   90.00
_cell.angle_beta   90.00
_cell.angle_gamma   90.00
#
_symmetry.space_group_name_H-M   'P 1'
#
loop_
_entity.id
_entity.type
_entity.pdbx_description
1 polymer ?
#
loop_
_entity_poly.entity_id
_entity_poly.type
_entity_poly.pdbx_seq_one_letter_code
_entity_poly.pdbx_strand_id
1 'polypeptide(L)'
;MLELDYNLTTLEKIIAIVADYARQGGMPTSYLDKMAADLIRIHKCEPAFLGFTPTGKAGLGGYPAVMCVSINGEVIHGIPSDDKILQDGDVVKLDCGIKMPDGQYDDGATTVLVGDCSATARKLVKSTKEALEAGIKQAKAGKTNHDITKAIEAVAKRDGFAVVHGYGGHGIGTELHMEPHIANEMLYKEDGETPVDEPVKLTSGMRIAIEPMFASKRGFVKTAADGWTLQIIGGGIAAHFEKTVTIK
;
A
#
# COMPACT_ATOMS: atom_id res chain seq x y z
N MET A 1 -17.88 12.56 15.60
CA MET A 1 -17.03 13.62 15.04
C MET A 1 -15.60 13.18 15.26
N LEU A 2 -14.89 12.81 14.19
CA LEU A 2 -13.47 12.43 14.27
C LEU A 2 -12.69 13.64 14.75
N GLU A 3 -12.00 13.55 15.88
CA GLU A 3 -10.88 14.44 16.17
C GLU A 3 -9.80 14.14 15.12
N LEU A 4 -9.77 14.96 14.08
CA LEU A 4 -8.70 14.91 13.08
C LEU A 4 -7.39 15.24 13.81
N ASP A 5 -6.52 14.25 13.92
CA ASP A 5 -5.16 14.49 14.41
C ASP A 5 -4.49 15.51 13.49
N TYR A 6 -4.19 16.70 14.01
CA TYR A 6 -3.61 17.80 13.25
C TYR A 6 -2.22 17.48 12.67
N ASN A 7 -1.60 16.38 13.12
CA ASN A 7 -0.29 15.93 12.66
C ASN A 7 -0.34 15.07 11.38
N LEU A 8 -1.54 14.69 10.90
CA LEU A 8 -1.69 13.90 9.68
C LEU A 8 -1.45 14.75 8.43
N THR A 9 -0.81 14.17 7.41
CA THR A 9 -0.71 14.76 6.07
C THR A 9 -2.09 14.90 5.43
N THR A 10 -2.18 15.64 4.33
CA THR A 10 -3.43 15.77 3.56
C THR A 10 -3.92 14.40 3.09
N LEU A 11 -3.03 13.57 2.56
CA LEU A 11 -3.36 12.23 2.08
C LEU A 11 -3.84 11.32 3.22
N GLU A 12 -3.14 11.33 4.36
CA GLU A 12 -3.54 10.52 5.52
C GLU A 12 -4.94 10.89 6.03
N LYS A 13 -5.32 12.18 5.98
CA LYS A 13 -6.67 12.63 6.32
C LYS A 13 -7.71 12.10 5.33
N ILE A 14 -7.42 12.16 4.03
CA ILE A 14 -8.29 11.62 2.99
C ILE A 14 -8.51 10.12 3.21
N ILE A 15 -7.42 9.35 3.34
CA ILE A 15 -7.50 7.91 3.56
C ILE A 15 -8.24 7.57 4.86
N ALA A 16 -8.00 8.30 5.95
CA ALA A 16 -8.68 8.07 7.24
C ALA A 16 -10.20 8.25 7.13
N ILE A 17 -10.66 9.30 6.44
CA ILE A 17 -12.09 9.55 6.24
C ILE A 17 -12.71 8.39 5.43
N VAL A 18 -12.11 8.03 4.28
CA VAL A 18 -12.60 6.93 3.44
C VAL A 18 -12.59 5.60 4.20
N ALA A 19 -11.55 5.35 5.00
CA ALA A 19 -11.42 4.15 5.84
C ALA A 19 -12.55 4.03 6.88
N ASP A 20 -12.96 5.12 7.49
CA ASP A 20 -14.06 5.11 8.46
C ASP A 20 -15.41 4.77 7.82
N TYR A 21 -15.64 5.22 6.59
CA TYR A 21 -16.82 4.80 5.83
C TYR A 21 -16.72 3.32 5.42
N ALA A 22 -15.56 2.89 4.91
CA ALA A 22 -15.36 1.49 4.51
C ALA A 22 -15.64 0.50 5.65
N ARG A 23 -15.30 0.84 6.91
CA ARG A 23 -15.59 -0.01 8.09
C ARG A 23 -17.08 -0.28 8.32
N GLN A 24 -17.94 0.59 7.83
CA GLN A 24 -19.40 0.42 7.99
C GLN A 24 -19.97 -0.69 7.11
N GLY A 25 -19.28 -1.04 6.00
CA GLY A 25 -19.77 -2.01 5.04
C GLY A 25 -21.03 -1.59 4.30
N GLY A 26 -21.60 -2.50 3.51
CA GLY A 26 -22.87 -2.31 2.81
C GLY A 26 -22.85 -1.34 1.63
N MET A 27 -21.71 -0.77 1.26
CA MET A 27 -21.59 0.16 0.15
C MET A 27 -20.74 -0.42 -0.98
N PRO A 28 -20.97 0.00 -2.23
CA PRO A 28 -20.11 -0.35 -3.34
C PRO A 28 -18.74 0.33 -3.22
N THR A 29 -17.68 -0.32 -3.68
CA THR A 29 -16.32 0.23 -3.63
C THR A 29 -16.16 1.49 -4.49
N SER A 30 -16.95 1.64 -5.56
CA SER A 30 -17.03 2.87 -6.36
C SER A 30 -17.47 4.10 -5.55
N TYR A 31 -18.25 3.90 -4.47
CA TYR A 31 -18.61 5.00 -3.57
C TYR A 31 -17.40 5.56 -2.82
N LEU A 32 -16.48 4.67 -2.39
CA LEU A 32 -15.24 5.07 -1.73
C LEU A 32 -14.31 5.84 -2.68
N ASP A 33 -14.22 5.41 -3.93
CA ASP A 33 -13.46 6.11 -4.98
C ASP A 33 -14.02 7.52 -5.25
N LYS A 34 -15.34 7.65 -5.39
CA LYS A 34 -16.00 8.96 -5.56
C LYS A 34 -15.74 9.87 -4.37
N MET A 35 -15.80 9.33 -3.15
CA MET A 35 -15.49 10.08 -1.92
C MET A 35 -14.04 10.56 -1.92
N ALA A 36 -13.09 9.69 -2.27
CA ALA A 36 -11.67 10.05 -2.39
C ALA A 36 -11.46 11.16 -3.42
N ALA A 37 -12.11 11.07 -4.61
CA ALA A 37 -12.04 12.08 -5.64
C ALA A 37 -12.52 13.46 -5.15
N ASP A 38 -13.65 13.51 -4.43
CA ASP A 38 -14.17 14.75 -3.86
C ASP A 38 -13.24 15.35 -2.80
N LEU A 39 -12.68 14.51 -1.92
CA LEU A 39 -11.73 14.94 -0.89
C LEU A 39 -10.43 15.47 -1.52
N ILE A 40 -9.88 14.79 -2.52
CA ILE A 40 -8.69 15.23 -3.27
C ILE A 40 -8.94 16.62 -3.86
N ARG A 41 -10.10 16.82 -4.51
CA ARG A 41 -10.50 18.10 -5.11
C ARG A 41 -10.66 19.21 -4.04
N ILE A 42 -11.30 18.92 -2.90
CA ILE A 42 -11.47 19.86 -1.78
C ILE A 42 -10.12 20.36 -1.26
N HIS A 43 -9.13 19.45 -1.19
CA HIS A 43 -7.78 19.77 -0.75
C HIS A 43 -6.90 20.39 -1.85
N LYS A 44 -7.45 20.65 -3.04
CA LYS A 44 -6.75 21.23 -4.20
C LYS A 44 -5.56 20.39 -4.67
N CYS A 45 -5.62 19.09 -4.49
CA CYS A 45 -4.66 18.12 -5.00
C CYS A 45 -5.16 17.52 -6.32
N GLU A 46 -4.26 16.86 -7.04
CA GLU A 46 -4.59 16.06 -8.24
C GLU A 46 -4.49 14.57 -7.87
N PRO A 47 -5.37 13.68 -8.41
CA PRO A 47 -5.23 12.25 -8.22
C PRO A 47 -4.00 11.72 -8.97
N ALA A 48 -3.16 10.94 -8.30
CA ALA A 48 -1.94 10.41 -8.90
C ALA A 48 -2.17 9.13 -9.71
N PHE A 49 -3.21 8.35 -9.38
CA PHE A 49 -3.46 7.06 -10.00
C PHE A 49 -4.34 7.13 -11.25
N LEU A 50 -5.28 8.07 -11.31
CA LEU A 50 -6.20 8.18 -12.45
C LEU A 50 -5.43 8.43 -13.76
N GLY A 51 -5.53 7.49 -14.69
CA GLY A 51 -4.82 7.54 -15.97
C GLY A 51 -3.35 7.11 -15.90
N PHE A 52 -2.84 6.75 -14.73
CA PHE A 52 -1.46 6.24 -14.58
C PHE A 52 -1.27 4.97 -15.41
N THR A 53 -0.16 4.92 -16.15
CA THR A 53 0.22 3.74 -16.94
C THR A 53 1.65 3.36 -16.59
N PRO A 54 1.89 2.16 -16.03
CA PRO A 54 3.24 1.72 -15.70
C PRO A 54 4.12 1.64 -16.95
N THR A 55 5.39 1.98 -16.80
CA THR A 55 6.40 1.88 -17.88
C THR A 55 6.42 0.46 -18.46
N GLY A 56 6.40 0.32 -19.77
CA GLY A 56 6.41 -0.97 -20.47
C GLY A 56 5.04 -1.65 -20.59
N LYS A 57 3.94 -1.06 -20.10
CA LYS A 57 2.57 -1.58 -20.20
C LYS A 57 1.64 -0.69 -21.04
N ALA A 58 2.14 -0.11 -22.10
CA ALA A 58 1.41 0.85 -22.94
C ALA A 58 0.06 0.32 -23.51
N GLY A 59 -0.15 -0.99 -23.59
CA GLY A 59 -1.39 -1.59 -24.06
C GLY A 59 -2.48 -1.78 -23.00
N LEU A 60 -2.18 -1.50 -21.72
CA LEU A 60 -3.12 -1.77 -20.62
C LEU A 60 -4.18 -0.66 -20.46
N GLY A 61 -3.95 0.53 -21.00
CA GLY A 61 -4.71 1.73 -20.67
C GLY A 61 -4.31 2.29 -19.29
N GLY A 62 -4.71 3.53 -18.99
CA GLY A 62 -4.48 4.14 -17.69
C GLY A 62 -5.35 3.50 -16.59
N TYR A 63 -4.85 3.51 -15.34
CA TYR A 63 -5.68 3.08 -14.20
C TYR A 63 -6.98 3.89 -14.13
N PRO A 64 -8.15 3.26 -13.99
CA PRO A 64 -9.43 3.93 -14.25
C PRO A 64 -10.04 4.70 -13.06
N ALA A 65 -9.37 4.73 -11.90
CA ALA A 65 -9.90 5.27 -10.66
C ALA A 65 -8.88 6.17 -9.94
N VAL A 66 -9.32 6.93 -8.94
CA VAL A 66 -8.46 7.79 -8.12
C VAL A 66 -7.88 7.05 -6.91
N MET A 67 -8.53 5.95 -6.51
CA MET A 67 -8.13 5.10 -5.38
C MET A 67 -8.18 3.64 -5.77
N CYS A 68 -7.25 2.83 -5.28
CA CYS A 68 -7.34 1.38 -5.34
C CYS A 68 -8.17 0.86 -4.15
N VAL A 69 -9.15 0.00 -4.41
CA VAL A 69 -9.94 -0.68 -3.38
C VAL A 69 -9.87 -2.18 -3.58
N SER A 70 -9.00 -2.83 -2.82
CA SER A 70 -8.72 -4.26 -2.93
C SER A 70 -9.36 -5.04 -1.77
N ILE A 71 -10.12 -6.11 -2.05
CA ILE A 71 -10.88 -6.84 -1.04
C ILE A 71 -10.29 -8.24 -0.83
N ASN A 72 -10.12 -8.65 0.42
CA ASN A 72 -9.72 -10.00 0.83
C ASN A 72 -8.42 -10.48 0.17
N GLY A 73 -8.51 -11.40 -0.79
CA GLY A 73 -7.37 -11.95 -1.54
C GLY A 73 -6.83 -11.05 -2.65
N GLU A 74 -7.51 -9.95 -2.98
CA GLU A 74 -6.92 -8.88 -3.79
C GLU A 74 -5.86 -8.17 -2.92
N VAL A 75 -4.65 -7.99 -3.41
CA VAL A 75 -3.54 -7.38 -2.63
C VAL A 75 -3.55 -5.87 -2.83
N ILE A 76 -3.30 -5.44 -4.06
CA ILE A 76 -3.21 -4.04 -4.50
C ILE A 76 -3.87 -3.86 -5.87
N HIS A 77 -4.00 -2.62 -6.31
CA HIS A 77 -4.51 -2.20 -7.62
C HIS A 77 -5.95 -2.69 -7.91
N GLY A 78 -6.74 -3.00 -6.88
CA GLY A 78 -8.14 -3.38 -7.02
C GLY A 78 -8.96 -2.24 -7.61
N ILE A 79 -9.60 -2.47 -8.77
CA ILE A 79 -10.44 -1.45 -9.41
C ILE A 79 -11.75 -1.34 -8.64
N PRO A 80 -12.13 -0.12 -8.17
CA PRO A 80 -13.43 0.13 -7.57
C PRO A 80 -14.57 -0.16 -8.57
N SER A 81 -15.69 -0.69 -8.08
CA SER A 81 -16.82 -1.08 -8.92
C SER A 81 -18.15 -0.92 -8.15
N ASP A 82 -19.23 -0.67 -8.88
CA ASP A 82 -20.59 -0.67 -8.35
C ASP A 82 -21.03 -2.09 -7.93
N ASP A 83 -20.45 -3.13 -8.53
CA ASP A 83 -20.76 -4.54 -8.25
C ASP A 83 -20.00 -5.11 -7.04
N LYS A 84 -18.92 -4.45 -6.60
CA LYS A 84 -18.14 -4.85 -5.42
C LYS A 84 -18.71 -4.18 -4.18
N ILE A 85 -19.63 -4.84 -3.50
CA ILE A 85 -20.27 -4.34 -2.25
C ILE A 85 -19.49 -4.88 -1.04
N LEU A 86 -19.06 -4.01 -0.14
CA LEU A 86 -18.38 -4.39 1.10
C LEU A 86 -19.29 -5.18 2.01
N GLN A 87 -18.80 -6.33 2.49
CA GLN A 87 -19.54 -7.26 3.32
C GLN A 87 -18.93 -7.37 4.74
N ASP A 88 -19.72 -7.80 5.69
CA ASP A 88 -19.23 -8.18 7.01
C ASP A 88 -18.18 -9.29 6.88
N GLY A 89 -17.04 -9.13 7.55
CA GLY A 89 -15.90 -10.02 7.48
C GLY A 89 -14.84 -9.65 6.44
N ASP A 90 -15.07 -8.64 5.57
CA ASP A 90 -14.11 -8.22 4.56
C ASP A 90 -12.85 -7.54 5.15
N VAL A 91 -11.72 -7.82 4.51
CA VAL A 91 -10.43 -7.15 4.71
C VAL A 91 -10.19 -6.24 3.51
N VAL A 92 -10.30 -4.92 3.70
CA VAL A 92 -10.28 -3.93 2.60
C VAL A 92 -9.01 -3.10 2.65
N LYS A 93 -8.24 -3.09 1.57
CA LYS A 93 -7.07 -2.24 1.35
C LYS A 93 -7.52 -1.03 0.55
N LEU A 94 -7.24 0.14 1.11
CA LEU A 94 -7.49 1.45 0.53
C LEU A 94 -6.14 2.09 0.27
N ASP A 95 -5.84 2.37 -0.97
CA ASP A 95 -4.54 2.85 -1.42
C ASP A 95 -4.77 4.04 -2.36
N CYS A 96 -4.12 5.16 -2.10
CA CYS A 96 -4.38 6.43 -2.76
C CYS A 96 -3.10 7.27 -2.85
N GLY A 97 -2.79 7.71 -4.06
CA GLY A 97 -1.74 8.68 -4.33
C GLY A 97 -2.33 10.04 -4.73
N ILE A 98 -1.67 11.11 -4.30
CA ILE A 98 -2.02 12.49 -4.69
C ILE A 98 -0.79 13.25 -5.17
N LYS A 99 -1.01 14.20 -6.07
CA LYS A 99 -0.05 15.24 -6.39
C LYS A 99 -0.48 16.54 -5.72
N MET A 100 0.38 17.04 -4.85
CA MET A 100 0.12 18.26 -4.09
C MET A 100 0.30 19.52 -4.95
N PRO A 101 -0.24 20.69 -4.55
CA PRO A 101 -0.12 21.95 -5.29
C PRO A 101 1.32 22.42 -5.53
N ASP A 102 2.28 21.98 -4.72
CA ASP A 102 3.71 22.25 -4.90
C ASP A 102 4.40 21.33 -5.92
N GLY A 103 3.63 20.41 -6.53
CA GLY A 103 4.10 19.45 -7.51
C GLY A 103 4.69 18.17 -6.95
N GLN A 104 4.77 18.02 -5.62
CA GLN A 104 5.24 16.80 -4.98
C GLN A 104 4.13 15.75 -4.91
N TYR A 105 4.49 14.50 -5.12
CA TYR A 105 3.59 13.36 -4.90
C TYR A 105 3.64 12.90 -3.44
N ASP A 106 2.53 12.37 -2.97
CA ASP A 106 2.39 11.68 -1.68
C ASP A 106 1.59 10.40 -1.92
N ASP A 107 2.02 9.27 -1.34
CA ASP A 107 1.42 7.96 -1.52
C ASP A 107 1.19 7.28 -0.17
N GLY A 108 0.10 6.50 -0.08
CA GLY A 108 -0.23 5.86 1.17
C GLY A 108 -1.41 4.90 1.09
N ALA A 109 -1.34 3.87 1.94
CA ALA A 109 -2.39 2.88 2.03
C ALA A 109 -2.71 2.48 3.46
N THR A 110 -3.94 2.02 3.66
CA THR A 110 -4.40 1.41 4.91
C THR A 110 -5.25 0.19 4.65
N THR A 111 -5.25 -0.74 5.60
CA THR A 111 -6.17 -1.88 5.61
C THR A 111 -7.18 -1.72 6.72
N VAL A 112 -8.46 -1.88 6.40
CA VAL A 112 -9.56 -1.88 7.35
C VAL A 112 -10.26 -3.23 7.40
N LEU A 113 -10.88 -3.50 8.53
CA LEU A 113 -11.74 -4.66 8.77
C LEU A 113 -13.20 -4.19 8.76
N VAL A 114 -14.05 -4.88 8.02
CA VAL A 114 -15.48 -4.59 7.96
C VAL A 114 -16.21 -5.55 8.89
N GLY A 115 -16.90 -5.02 9.89
CA GLY A 115 -17.68 -5.82 10.83
C GLY A 115 -16.89 -6.88 11.60
N ASP A 116 -17.42 -8.11 11.70
CA ASP A 116 -16.79 -9.20 12.45
C ASP A 116 -15.88 -10.07 11.57
N CYS A 117 -14.59 -9.79 11.62
CA CYS A 117 -13.56 -10.50 10.88
C CYS A 117 -12.94 -11.64 11.68
N SER A 118 -12.35 -12.61 10.98
CA SER A 118 -11.65 -13.74 11.60
C SER A 118 -10.45 -13.32 12.45
N ALA A 119 -10.07 -14.16 13.41
CA ALA A 119 -8.84 -13.94 14.20
C ALA A 119 -7.59 -13.84 13.32
N THR A 120 -7.53 -14.63 12.24
CA THR A 120 -6.44 -14.56 11.25
C THR A 120 -6.40 -13.21 10.56
N ALA A 121 -7.55 -12.66 10.14
CA ALA A 121 -7.63 -11.34 9.50
C ALA A 121 -7.16 -10.24 10.46
N ARG A 122 -7.64 -10.25 11.70
CA ARG A 122 -7.20 -9.28 12.72
C ARG A 122 -5.70 -9.35 12.98
N LYS A 123 -5.14 -10.57 13.10
CA LYS A 123 -3.70 -10.76 13.30
C LYS A 123 -2.90 -10.28 12.08
N LEU A 124 -3.34 -10.62 10.86
CA LEU A 124 -2.68 -10.21 9.62
C LEU A 124 -2.61 -8.67 9.50
N VAL A 125 -3.74 -7.99 9.68
CA VAL A 125 -3.83 -6.53 9.60
C VAL A 125 -2.93 -5.87 10.65
N LYS A 126 -2.94 -6.37 11.89
CA LYS A 126 -2.06 -5.88 12.95
C LYS A 126 -0.59 -6.08 12.60
N SER A 127 -0.20 -7.29 12.18
CA SER A 127 1.19 -7.60 11.79
C SER A 127 1.70 -6.73 10.64
N THR A 128 0.88 -6.52 9.61
CA THR A 128 1.28 -5.70 8.45
C THR A 128 1.48 -4.24 8.86
N LYS A 129 0.62 -3.71 9.74
CA LYS A 129 0.79 -2.37 10.32
C LYS A 129 2.07 -2.27 11.14
N GLU A 130 2.33 -3.26 12.00
CA GLU A 130 3.58 -3.31 12.80
C GLU A 130 4.82 -3.41 11.89
N ALA A 131 4.72 -4.08 10.73
CA ALA A 131 5.80 -4.14 9.75
C ALA A 131 6.09 -2.76 9.14
N LEU A 132 5.06 -1.99 8.80
CA LEU A 132 5.24 -0.60 8.36
C LEU A 132 5.96 0.23 9.43
N GLU A 133 5.51 0.16 10.67
CA GLU A 133 6.12 0.88 11.79
C GLU A 133 7.59 0.45 12.03
N ALA A 134 7.90 -0.85 11.87
CA ALA A 134 9.25 -1.38 11.97
C ALA A 134 10.15 -0.86 10.84
N GLY A 135 9.65 -0.83 9.61
CA GLY A 135 10.33 -0.26 8.45
C GLY A 135 10.62 1.24 8.63
N ILE A 136 9.62 2.01 9.04
CA ILE A 136 9.76 3.46 9.31
C ILE A 136 10.85 3.73 10.37
N LYS A 137 10.96 2.91 11.40
CA LYS A 137 12.02 3.06 12.42
C LYS A 137 13.42 2.92 11.85
N GLN A 138 13.60 2.19 10.74
CA GLN A 138 14.89 2.06 10.03
C GLN A 138 15.11 3.16 8.97
N ALA A 139 14.08 3.90 8.58
CA ALA A 139 14.15 4.97 7.58
C ALA A 139 14.87 6.21 8.13
N LYS A 140 16.20 6.11 8.29
CA LYS A 140 17.09 7.14 8.87
C LYS A 140 18.32 7.35 8.00
N ALA A 141 18.85 8.58 8.00
CA ALA A 141 20.10 8.88 7.31
C ALA A 141 21.25 7.97 7.79
N GLY A 142 21.99 7.43 6.84
CA GLY A 142 23.09 6.49 7.08
C GLY A 142 22.71 5.00 7.10
N LYS A 143 21.43 4.68 7.24
CA LYS A 143 20.86 3.35 7.00
C LYS A 143 20.71 3.08 5.51
N THR A 144 20.26 1.88 5.16
CA THR A 144 20.01 1.46 3.78
C THR A 144 18.56 1.00 3.58
N ASN A 145 18.10 0.88 2.33
CA ASN A 145 16.83 0.24 2.00
C ASN A 145 16.77 -1.20 2.54
N HIS A 146 17.88 -1.95 2.56
CA HIS A 146 17.95 -3.30 3.12
C HIS A 146 17.69 -3.34 4.64
N ASP A 147 18.04 -2.30 5.40
CA ASP A 147 17.69 -2.20 6.82
C ASP A 147 16.15 -2.15 7.01
N ILE A 148 15.45 -1.44 6.11
CA ILE A 148 13.99 -1.38 6.09
C ILE A 148 13.41 -2.75 5.73
N THR A 149 13.87 -3.36 4.65
CA THR A 149 13.44 -4.68 4.17
C THR A 149 13.55 -5.73 5.27
N LYS A 150 14.73 -5.84 5.91
CA LYS A 150 14.96 -6.80 7.00
C LYS A 150 14.04 -6.60 8.20
N ALA A 151 13.69 -5.35 8.51
CA ALA A 151 12.75 -5.06 9.59
C ALA A 151 11.32 -5.50 9.24
N ILE A 152 10.89 -5.34 7.99
CA ILE A 152 9.58 -5.81 7.50
C ILE A 152 9.52 -7.34 7.54
N GLU A 153 10.52 -8.03 6.96
CA GLU A 153 10.61 -9.49 6.96
C GLU A 153 10.61 -10.10 8.37
N ALA A 154 11.32 -9.47 9.30
CA ALA A 154 11.40 -9.96 10.69
C ALA A 154 9.99 -10.02 11.33
N VAL A 155 9.11 -9.06 11.04
CA VAL A 155 7.72 -9.07 11.53
C VAL A 155 6.93 -10.19 10.86
N ALA A 156 7.02 -10.34 9.53
CA ALA A 156 6.33 -11.40 8.78
C ALA A 156 6.71 -12.78 9.34
N LYS A 157 8.01 -13.02 9.51
CA LYS A 157 8.56 -14.29 10.05
C LYS A 157 8.11 -14.53 11.50
N ARG A 158 8.16 -13.51 12.37
CA ARG A 158 7.71 -13.61 13.76
C ARG A 158 6.26 -14.08 13.85
N ASP A 159 5.39 -13.55 13.00
CA ASP A 159 3.95 -13.76 13.08
C ASP A 159 3.44 -14.89 12.17
N GLY A 160 4.32 -15.47 11.32
CA GLY A 160 4.02 -16.60 10.46
C GLY A 160 3.19 -16.23 9.22
N PHE A 161 3.35 -14.99 8.72
CA PHE A 161 2.74 -14.54 7.47
C PHE A 161 3.76 -14.55 6.32
N ALA A 162 3.27 -14.68 5.09
CA ALA A 162 4.10 -14.55 3.90
C ALA A 162 4.18 -13.07 3.48
N VAL A 163 5.36 -12.63 3.06
CA VAL A 163 5.52 -11.40 2.30
C VAL A 163 5.01 -11.62 0.88
N VAL A 164 4.36 -10.63 0.27
CA VAL A 164 3.96 -10.68 -1.13
C VAL A 164 5.19 -10.48 -2.01
N HIS A 165 5.49 -11.48 -2.86
CA HIS A 165 6.71 -11.51 -3.66
C HIS A 165 6.75 -10.49 -4.78
N GLY A 166 7.88 -9.82 -4.95
CA GLY A 166 8.20 -8.98 -6.09
C GLY A 166 7.56 -7.58 -6.06
N TYR A 167 7.01 -7.18 -4.90
CA TYR A 167 6.44 -5.86 -4.68
C TYR A 167 7.07 -5.20 -3.47
N GLY A 168 7.04 -3.85 -3.46
CA GLY A 168 7.63 -3.06 -2.40
C GLY A 168 7.57 -1.58 -2.71
N GLY A 169 8.04 -0.76 -1.77
CA GLY A 169 8.06 0.67 -1.84
C GLY A 169 9.11 1.24 -2.78
N HIS A 170 9.14 2.55 -2.85
CA HIS A 170 9.92 3.28 -3.84
C HIS A 170 10.31 4.67 -3.33
N GLY A 171 11.24 5.32 -4.00
CA GLY A 171 11.44 6.74 -3.89
C GLY A 171 10.21 7.50 -4.42
N ILE A 172 9.92 8.67 -3.85
CA ILE A 172 8.77 9.49 -4.24
C ILE A 172 9.13 10.98 -4.13
N GLY A 173 8.61 11.81 -5.03
CA GLY A 173 8.93 13.24 -5.04
C GLY A 173 8.22 13.97 -6.15
N THR A 174 8.99 14.42 -7.16
CA THR A 174 8.44 15.06 -8.38
C THR A 174 7.79 14.07 -9.34
N GLU A 175 8.01 12.77 -9.11
CA GLU A 175 7.32 11.67 -9.78
C GLU A 175 6.74 10.73 -8.72
N LEU A 176 5.68 9.98 -9.09
CA LEU A 176 5.03 9.04 -8.19
C LEU A 176 5.99 7.91 -7.79
N HIS A 177 6.67 7.31 -8.75
CA HIS A 177 7.63 6.23 -8.53
C HIS A 177 9.04 6.67 -8.96
N MET A 178 9.97 6.65 -8.02
CA MET A 178 11.38 7.01 -8.20
C MET A 178 12.27 5.96 -7.55
N GLU A 179 13.55 5.98 -7.86
CA GLU A 179 14.56 5.26 -7.08
C GLU A 179 14.75 5.90 -5.67
N PRO A 180 15.11 5.13 -4.65
CA PRO A 180 15.42 3.70 -4.70
C PRO A 180 14.18 2.81 -4.54
N HIS A 181 14.27 1.57 -5.02
CA HIS A 181 13.30 0.52 -4.66
C HIS A 181 13.48 0.10 -3.20
N ILE A 182 12.37 -0.06 -2.48
CA ILE A 182 12.30 -0.48 -1.06
C ILE A 182 11.58 -1.83 -0.98
N ALA A 183 12.32 -2.91 -1.20
CA ALA A 183 11.75 -4.25 -1.21
C ALA A 183 11.11 -4.63 0.14
N ASN A 184 10.08 -5.45 0.11
CA ASN A 184 9.45 -6.01 1.33
C ASN A 184 10.11 -7.31 1.80
N GLU A 185 10.93 -7.95 0.95
CA GLU A 185 11.68 -9.16 1.25
C GLU A 185 13.08 -9.08 0.65
N MET A 186 14.04 -9.72 1.34
CA MET A 186 15.40 -9.86 0.82
C MET A 186 15.45 -11.00 -0.19
N LEU A 187 15.88 -10.69 -1.40
CA LEU A 187 16.17 -11.69 -2.42
C LEU A 187 17.67 -11.97 -2.46
N TYR A 188 18.04 -13.25 -2.50
CA TYR A 188 19.42 -13.71 -2.51
C TYR A 188 19.75 -14.41 -3.83
N LYS A 189 21.02 -14.31 -4.26
CA LYS A 189 21.55 -15.07 -5.40
C LYS A 189 21.55 -16.57 -5.09
N GLU A 190 21.96 -17.37 -6.05
CA GLU A 190 22.01 -18.84 -5.92
C GLU A 190 22.87 -19.34 -4.74
N ASP A 191 23.82 -18.52 -4.27
CA ASP A 191 24.64 -18.82 -3.09
C ASP A 191 23.85 -18.74 -1.76
N GLY A 192 22.65 -18.17 -1.77
CA GLY A 192 21.77 -18.00 -0.61
C GLY A 192 22.25 -16.97 0.41
N GLU A 193 23.35 -16.28 0.15
CA GLU A 193 23.97 -15.31 1.07
C GLU A 193 24.08 -13.90 0.48
N THR A 194 24.42 -13.79 -0.81
CA THR A 194 24.59 -12.49 -1.49
C THR A 194 23.24 -11.92 -1.92
N PRO A 195 22.83 -10.72 -1.47
CA PRO A 195 21.61 -10.07 -1.97
C PRO A 195 21.64 -9.88 -3.49
N VAL A 196 20.47 -9.97 -4.12
CA VAL A 196 20.34 -9.73 -5.58
C VAL A 196 20.65 -8.27 -5.90
N ASP A 197 20.15 -7.35 -5.07
CA ASP A 197 20.31 -5.90 -5.23
C ASP A 197 21.37 -5.37 -4.27
N GLU A 198 22.11 -4.34 -4.71
CA GLU A 198 23.03 -3.63 -3.84
C GLU A 198 22.28 -2.70 -2.88
N PRO A 199 22.73 -2.57 -1.61
CA PRO A 199 22.09 -1.68 -0.65
C PRO A 199 22.26 -0.21 -1.05
N VAL A 200 21.14 0.51 -1.10
CA VAL A 200 21.14 1.96 -1.34
C VAL A 200 21.12 2.71 -0.01
N LYS A 201 22.11 3.58 0.20
CA LYS A 201 22.22 4.40 1.40
C LYS A 201 21.16 5.50 1.43
N LEU A 202 20.42 5.57 2.51
CA LEU A 202 19.43 6.62 2.76
C LEU A 202 20.14 7.91 3.20
N THR A 203 19.79 9.02 2.57
CA THR A 203 20.32 10.34 2.88
C THR A 203 19.23 11.28 3.36
N SER A 204 19.59 12.23 4.22
CA SER A 204 18.65 13.23 4.73
C SER A 204 17.99 14.00 3.58
N GLY A 205 16.69 14.18 3.66
CA GLY A 205 15.86 14.82 2.63
C GLY A 205 15.29 13.87 1.58
N MET A 206 15.79 12.62 1.45
CA MET A 206 15.13 11.62 0.62
C MET A 206 13.70 11.39 1.07
N ARG A 207 12.79 11.24 0.13
CA ARG A 207 11.41 10.80 0.37
C ARG A 207 11.22 9.42 -0.21
N ILE A 208 10.64 8.51 0.56
CA ILE A 208 10.38 7.13 0.17
C ILE A 208 9.00 6.69 0.63
N ALA A 209 8.31 5.90 -0.17
CA ALA A 209 7.16 5.11 0.25
C ALA A 209 7.63 3.78 0.84
N ILE A 210 7.07 3.39 1.98
CA ILE A 210 7.31 2.10 2.63
C ILE A 210 5.96 1.41 2.71
N GLU A 211 5.83 0.25 2.05
CA GLU A 211 4.53 -0.35 1.78
C GLU A 211 4.50 -1.88 1.98
N PRO A 212 4.65 -2.40 3.21
CA PRO A 212 4.57 -3.83 3.45
C PRO A 212 3.22 -4.42 3.02
N MET A 213 3.31 -5.56 2.34
CA MET A 213 2.18 -6.37 1.90
C MET A 213 2.35 -7.79 2.41
N PHE A 214 1.44 -8.23 3.29
CA PHE A 214 1.45 -9.57 3.85
C PHE A 214 0.25 -10.39 3.40
N ALA A 215 0.45 -11.70 3.27
CA ALA A 215 -0.57 -12.67 2.93
C ALA A 215 -0.69 -13.76 4.02
N SER A 216 -1.93 -14.21 4.27
CA SER A 216 -2.22 -15.26 5.26
C SER A 216 -1.77 -16.65 4.84
N LYS A 217 -1.39 -16.81 3.58
CA LYS A 217 -0.86 -18.04 2.99
C LYS A 217 0.41 -17.71 2.19
N ARG A 218 0.56 -18.28 0.99
CA ARG A 218 1.70 -18.00 0.11
C ARG A 218 1.62 -16.57 -0.45
N GLY A 219 2.76 -15.89 -0.57
CA GLY A 219 2.87 -14.51 -1.08
C GLY A 219 2.88 -14.37 -2.61
N PHE A 220 2.58 -15.45 -3.37
CA PHE A 220 2.55 -15.39 -4.83
C PHE A 220 1.24 -14.79 -5.33
N VAL A 221 1.35 -13.91 -6.31
CA VAL A 221 0.21 -13.21 -6.89
C VAL A 221 0.12 -13.40 -8.40
N LYS A 222 -1.07 -13.16 -8.93
CA LYS A 222 -1.33 -13.07 -10.37
C LYS A 222 -2.17 -11.83 -10.66
N THR A 223 -2.03 -11.29 -11.85
CA THR A 223 -2.92 -10.23 -12.33
C THR A 223 -4.28 -10.84 -12.68
N ALA A 224 -5.35 -10.20 -12.24
CA ALA A 224 -6.73 -10.58 -12.60
C ALA A 224 -7.05 -10.24 -14.06
N ALA A 225 -8.24 -10.64 -14.50
CA ALA A 225 -8.69 -10.44 -15.89
C ALA A 225 -8.88 -8.96 -16.26
N ASP A 226 -9.03 -8.08 -15.26
CA ASP A 226 -9.11 -6.63 -15.44
C ASP A 226 -7.76 -5.98 -15.83
N GLY A 227 -6.68 -6.76 -15.81
CA GLY A 227 -5.33 -6.33 -16.16
C GLY A 227 -4.60 -5.56 -15.07
N TRP A 228 -5.24 -5.21 -13.94
CA TRP A 228 -4.69 -4.39 -12.87
C TRP A 228 -4.63 -5.10 -11.52
N THR A 229 -5.76 -5.62 -11.05
CA THR A 229 -5.88 -6.19 -9.71
C THR A 229 -4.91 -7.35 -9.49
N LEU A 230 -4.08 -7.26 -8.47
CA LEU A 230 -3.20 -8.36 -8.05
C LEU A 230 -3.90 -9.22 -7.01
N GLN A 231 -3.99 -10.52 -7.28
CA GLN A 231 -4.68 -11.50 -6.44
C GLN A 231 -3.74 -12.59 -5.96
N ILE A 232 -3.86 -13.00 -4.69
CA ILE A 232 -3.14 -14.13 -4.11
C ILE A 232 -3.47 -15.42 -4.87
N ILE A 233 -2.42 -16.16 -5.28
CA ILE A 233 -2.56 -17.49 -5.88
C ILE A 233 -2.84 -18.51 -4.77
N GLY A 234 -3.86 -19.35 -4.96
CA GLY A 234 -4.22 -20.41 -4.01
C GLY A 234 -5.07 -19.94 -2.83
N GLY A 235 -5.62 -18.74 -2.91
CA GLY A 235 -6.55 -18.19 -1.92
C GLY A 235 -5.87 -17.69 -0.65
N GLY A 236 -6.65 -17.09 0.21
CA GLY A 236 -6.21 -16.42 1.43
C GLY A 236 -6.63 -14.97 1.43
N ILE A 237 -6.15 -14.22 2.41
CA ILE A 237 -6.38 -12.78 2.55
C ILE A 237 -5.04 -12.06 2.58
N ALA A 238 -5.03 -10.81 2.15
CA ALA A 238 -3.87 -9.92 2.19
C ALA A 238 -4.17 -8.66 2.98
N ALA A 239 -3.11 -8.04 3.51
CA ALA A 239 -3.14 -6.71 4.09
C ALA A 239 -2.00 -5.88 3.49
N HIS A 240 -2.23 -4.59 3.33
CA HIS A 240 -1.31 -3.60 2.81
C HIS A 240 -1.42 -2.34 3.67
N PHE A 241 -0.28 -1.81 4.07
CA PHE A 241 -0.16 -0.49 4.68
C PHE A 241 0.97 0.25 4.02
N GLU A 242 0.82 1.54 3.85
CA GLU A 242 1.82 2.36 3.20
C GLU A 242 1.89 3.74 3.83
N LYS A 243 3.09 4.29 3.82
CA LYS A 243 3.34 5.68 4.20
C LYS A 243 4.55 6.25 3.48
N THR A 244 4.37 7.44 2.91
CA THR A 244 5.51 8.28 2.50
C THR A 244 6.19 8.87 3.72
N VAL A 245 7.52 8.75 3.77
CA VAL A 245 8.35 9.31 4.84
C VAL A 245 9.52 10.10 4.26
N THR A 246 9.93 11.15 4.98
CA THR A 246 11.14 11.91 4.68
C THR A 246 12.26 11.48 5.61
N ILE A 247 13.39 11.08 5.06
CA ILE A 247 14.58 10.65 5.81
C ILE A 247 15.18 11.84 6.57
N LYS A 248 15.37 11.66 7.85
CA LYS A 248 15.97 12.66 8.76
C LYS A 248 17.35 12.22 9.22
#